data_ddf6b35823cba74020f627854c88ec5b
#
_entry.id   ddf6b35823cba74020f627854c88ec5b
#
_cell.length_a   1.000
_cell.length_b   1.000
_cell.length_c   1.000
_cell.angle_alpha   90.00
_cell.angle_beta   90.00
_cell.angle_gamma   90.00
#
_symmetry.space_group_name_H-M   'P 1'
#
loop_
_entity.id
_entity.type
_entity.pdbx_description
1 polymer ?
#
loop_
_entity_poly.entity_id
_entity_poly.type
_entity_poly.pdbx_seq_one_letter_code
_entity_poly.pdbx_strand_id
1 'polypeptide(L)'
;AKAQTMSSEEIDTSHIKYGYCTEFIIMLEKEYNAEIEAKFKEFLTSIGDSLVVVSDDEIVKVHVHTNHPGLAFEKGLEYGSLTSMKVDNMREEHKEKVIHEQDRKKAAEQEAAKEEPKKPFGFVAVSVGEGLNDIFKDLGVDHIIEGGQTMNPSTEDVLDAISKVNAETVFVFPNNKNIILAAKIEEEKQVIVIPTKTIPQGISALISFDETATAEANQAGMEDAITAVKSGQVTYAVRDTSIDGKEIKTGDYMGIDDV
;
A
#
# COMPACT_ATOMS: atom_id res chain seq x y z
N ALA A 1 24.80 -33.33 -14.41
CA ALA A 1 23.35 -33.30 -14.39
C ALA A 1 22.92 -32.01 -15.08
N LYS A 2 22.26 -32.13 -16.23
CA LYS A 2 21.72 -31.00 -17.02
C LYS A 2 20.50 -30.44 -16.28
N ALA A 3 20.56 -29.17 -15.92
CA ALA A 3 19.37 -28.43 -15.51
C ALA A 3 18.41 -28.40 -16.72
N GLN A 4 17.25 -29.03 -16.61
CA GLN A 4 16.16 -28.87 -17.51
C GLN A 4 15.55 -27.47 -17.26
N THR A 5 15.82 -26.57 -18.19
CA THR A 5 15.05 -25.35 -18.33
C THR A 5 13.62 -25.78 -18.74
N MET A 6 12.70 -25.74 -17.77
CA MET A 6 11.27 -25.90 -18.08
C MET A 6 10.83 -24.73 -18.94
N SER A 7 10.17 -25.04 -20.05
CA SER A 7 9.55 -24.10 -20.97
C SER A 7 8.62 -23.18 -20.18
N SER A 8 8.82 -21.88 -20.34
CA SER A 8 7.84 -20.89 -19.93
C SER A 8 6.54 -21.18 -20.71
N GLU A 9 5.53 -21.76 -20.06
CA GLU A 9 4.17 -21.65 -20.56
C GLU A 9 3.93 -20.16 -20.79
N GLU A 10 3.52 -19.80 -21.99
CA GLU A 10 3.23 -18.41 -22.34
C GLU A 10 2.08 -17.94 -21.45
N ILE A 11 2.41 -17.14 -20.44
CA ILE A 11 1.41 -16.51 -19.58
C ILE A 11 0.59 -15.59 -20.47
N ASP A 12 -0.71 -15.86 -20.56
CA ASP A 12 -1.63 -15.10 -21.41
C ASP A 12 -1.83 -13.69 -20.83
N THR A 13 -1.22 -12.72 -21.50
CA THR A 13 -1.39 -11.28 -21.21
C THR A 13 -2.24 -10.58 -22.28
N SER A 14 -2.93 -11.34 -23.15
CA SER A 14 -3.71 -10.79 -24.26
C SER A 14 -4.89 -9.93 -23.82
N HIS A 15 -5.37 -10.14 -22.59
CA HIS A 15 -6.42 -9.33 -21.98
C HIS A 15 -5.95 -7.92 -21.55
N ILE A 16 -4.63 -7.69 -21.46
CA ILE A 16 -4.05 -6.38 -21.13
C ILE A 16 -3.97 -5.55 -22.41
N LYS A 17 -4.99 -4.76 -22.68
CA LYS A 17 -5.12 -3.93 -23.88
C LYS A 17 -4.02 -2.85 -23.92
N TYR A 18 -3.80 -2.15 -22.81
CA TYR A 18 -2.76 -1.14 -22.67
C TYR A 18 -1.69 -1.63 -21.70
N GLY A 19 -0.45 -1.70 -22.16
CA GLY A 19 0.62 -2.43 -21.47
C GLY A 19 1.34 -1.64 -20.39
N TYR A 20 1.16 -0.33 -20.32
CA TYR A 20 1.92 0.52 -19.39
C TYR A 20 1.01 1.35 -18.52
N CYS A 21 1.16 1.22 -17.20
CA CYS A 21 0.65 2.17 -16.23
C CYS A 21 1.60 3.38 -16.22
N THR A 22 1.08 4.55 -16.53
CA THR A 22 1.87 5.78 -16.67
C THR A 22 1.34 6.84 -15.72
N GLU A 23 2.20 7.29 -14.81
CA GLU A 23 1.88 8.30 -13.82
C GLU A 23 2.87 9.45 -13.87
N PHE A 24 2.39 10.67 -13.72
CA PHE A 24 3.24 11.85 -13.62
C PHE A 24 2.49 13.06 -13.05
N ILE A 25 3.27 14.05 -12.63
CA ILE A 25 2.75 15.33 -12.16
C ILE A 25 3.28 16.40 -13.09
N ILE A 26 2.41 17.27 -13.58
CA ILE A 26 2.74 18.49 -14.33
C ILE A 26 2.80 19.64 -13.33
N MET A 27 3.93 20.34 -13.26
CA MET A 27 4.05 21.62 -12.58
C MET A 27 3.63 22.68 -13.58
N LEU A 28 2.47 23.33 -13.37
CA LEU A 28 1.88 24.25 -14.32
C LEU A 28 2.76 25.50 -14.50
N GLU A 29 3.11 25.80 -15.74
CA GLU A 29 3.87 27.00 -16.15
C GLU A 29 3.03 27.91 -17.07
N LYS A 30 1.83 27.46 -17.42
CA LYS A 30 0.88 28.15 -18.30
C LYS A 30 -0.50 28.11 -17.69
N GLU A 31 -1.38 28.97 -18.19
CA GLU A 31 -2.78 28.95 -17.84
C GLU A 31 -3.39 27.56 -18.14
N TYR A 32 -4.02 26.97 -17.14
CA TYR A 32 -4.69 25.70 -17.22
C TYR A 32 -6.11 25.85 -16.69
N ASN A 33 -7.10 25.65 -17.54
CA ASN A 33 -8.50 25.84 -17.22
C ASN A 33 -9.33 24.61 -17.63
N ALA A 34 -10.61 24.59 -17.28
CA ALA A 34 -11.50 23.45 -17.53
C ALA A 34 -11.59 23.06 -19.02
N GLU A 35 -11.46 24.00 -19.96
CA GLU A 35 -11.50 23.71 -21.39
C GLU A 35 -10.20 22.99 -21.83
N ILE A 36 -9.06 23.46 -21.34
CA ILE A 36 -7.74 22.85 -21.60
C ILE A 36 -7.70 21.46 -20.98
N GLU A 37 -8.17 21.31 -19.76
CA GLU A 37 -8.26 20.01 -19.09
C GLU A 37 -9.14 19.02 -19.86
N ALA A 38 -10.28 19.47 -20.37
CA ALA A 38 -11.15 18.62 -21.19
C ALA A 38 -10.44 18.12 -22.45
N LYS A 39 -9.73 18.99 -23.16
CA LYS A 39 -8.94 18.63 -24.35
C LYS A 39 -7.78 17.67 -23.99
N PHE A 40 -7.14 17.88 -22.85
CA PHE A 40 -6.08 17.01 -22.36
C PHE A 40 -6.62 15.61 -22.01
N LYS A 41 -7.74 15.55 -21.31
CA LYS A 41 -8.41 14.27 -21.03
C LYS A 41 -8.88 13.56 -22.30
N GLU A 42 -9.42 14.28 -23.26
CA GLU A 42 -9.80 13.73 -24.57
C GLU A 42 -8.60 13.10 -25.30
N PHE A 43 -7.47 13.81 -25.34
CA PHE A 43 -6.23 13.29 -25.93
C PHE A 43 -5.76 12.01 -25.22
N LEU A 44 -5.68 12.02 -23.88
CA LEU A 44 -5.23 10.86 -23.11
C LEU A 44 -6.17 9.66 -23.29
N THR A 45 -7.49 9.90 -23.34
CA THR A 45 -8.48 8.86 -23.63
C THR A 45 -8.33 8.26 -25.03
N SER A 46 -7.84 9.05 -26.01
CA SER A 46 -7.60 8.55 -27.37
C SER A 46 -6.43 7.57 -27.46
N ILE A 47 -5.48 7.63 -26.52
CA ILE A 47 -4.26 6.80 -26.49
C ILE A 47 -4.25 5.77 -25.36
N GLY A 48 -5.26 5.76 -24.48
CA GLY A 48 -5.27 4.91 -23.29
C GLY A 48 -6.65 4.74 -22.67
N ASP A 49 -6.66 4.05 -21.52
CA ASP A 49 -7.84 3.92 -20.64
C ASP A 49 -7.44 4.11 -19.17
N SER A 50 -8.38 3.82 -18.25
CA SER A 50 -8.18 3.94 -16.79
C SER A 50 -7.64 5.33 -16.39
N LEU A 51 -8.12 6.37 -17.09
CA LEU A 51 -7.64 7.73 -16.96
C LEU A 51 -8.10 8.38 -15.65
N VAL A 52 -7.14 8.90 -14.89
CA VAL A 52 -7.37 9.81 -13.77
C VAL A 52 -6.56 11.08 -13.99
N VAL A 53 -7.23 12.23 -14.06
CA VAL A 53 -6.60 13.54 -14.11
C VAL A 53 -7.22 14.40 -13.02
N VAL A 54 -6.38 14.85 -12.09
CA VAL A 54 -6.76 15.73 -10.97
C VAL A 54 -5.86 16.95 -11.02
N SER A 55 -6.47 18.13 -11.08
CA SER A 55 -5.75 19.41 -11.16
C SER A 55 -6.09 20.33 -9.98
N ASP A 56 -5.12 21.16 -9.62
CA ASP A 56 -5.30 22.36 -8.82
C ASP A 56 -4.65 23.56 -9.55
N ASP A 57 -4.48 24.68 -8.85
CA ASP A 57 -3.93 25.90 -9.48
C ASP A 57 -2.43 25.81 -9.85
N GLU A 58 -1.69 24.84 -9.30
CA GLU A 58 -0.25 24.72 -9.45
C GLU A 58 0.17 23.43 -10.16
N ILE A 59 -0.59 22.35 -9.99
CA ILE A 59 -0.21 21.04 -10.50
C ILE A 59 -1.37 20.27 -11.14
N VAL A 60 -1.02 19.36 -12.06
CA VAL A 60 -1.93 18.34 -12.59
C VAL A 60 -1.33 16.96 -12.36
N LYS A 61 -2.04 16.10 -11.64
CA LYS A 61 -1.69 14.68 -11.49
C LYS A 61 -2.37 13.87 -12.58
N VAL A 62 -1.60 13.02 -13.22
CA VAL A 62 -2.06 12.18 -14.32
C VAL A 62 -1.74 10.72 -14.02
N HIS A 63 -2.74 9.88 -14.24
CA HIS A 63 -2.62 8.41 -14.31
C HIS A 63 -3.34 7.94 -15.56
N VAL A 64 -2.70 7.14 -16.40
CA VAL A 64 -3.29 6.57 -17.61
C VAL A 64 -2.64 5.23 -17.95
N HIS A 65 -3.46 4.25 -18.36
CA HIS A 65 -2.97 3.03 -18.96
C HIS A 65 -2.87 3.21 -20.47
N THR A 66 -1.66 3.11 -21.03
CA THR A 66 -1.41 3.36 -22.44
C THR A 66 -0.34 2.44 -23.02
N ASN A 67 -0.30 2.31 -24.34
CA ASN A 67 0.83 1.70 -25.04
C ASN A 67 1.86 2.75 -25.50
N HIS A 68 1.58 4.04 -25.26
CA HIS A 68 2.37 5.16 -25.72
C HIS A 68 2.69 6.15 -24.58
N PRO A 69 3.42 5.74 -23.50
CA PRO A 69 3.72 6.62 -22.37
C PRO A 69 4.45 7.89 -22.79
N GLY A 70 5.31 7.82 -23.80
CA GLY A 70 6.01 8.98 -24.34
C GLY A 70 5.07 10.07 -24.88
N LEU A 71 3.97 9.69 -25.54
CA LEU A 71 2.97 10.67 -26.03
C LEU A 71 2.22 11.34 -24.89
N ALA A 72 1.96 10.60 -23.80
CA ALA A 72 1.33 11.17 -22.61
C ALA A 72 2.24 12.21 -21.95
N PHE A 73 3.53 11.92 -21.80
CA PHE A 73 4.52 12.86 -21.28
C PHE A 73 4.70 14.09 -22.20
N GLU A 74 4.85 13.86 -23.51
CA GLU A 74 5.01 14.95 -24.47
C GLU A 74 3.83 15.91 -24.43
N LYS A 75 2.61 15.36 -24.31
CA LYS A 75 1.40 16.18 -24.18
C LYS A 75 1.37 16.94 -22.86
N GLY A 76 1.82 16.33 -21.77
CA GLY A 76 1.94 16.98 -20.46
C GLY A 76 2.91 18.16 -20.47
N LEU A 77 4.04 18.04 -21.18
CA LEU A 77 5.04 19.12 -21.35
C LEU A 77 4.51 20.37 -22.06
N GLU A 78 3.39 20.28 -22.77
CA GLU A 78 2.76 21.47 -23.35
C GLU A 78 2.24 22.45 -22.28
N TYR A 79 1.97 21.97 -21.06
CA TYR A 79 1.37 22.74 -19.96
C TYR A 79 2.37 23.17 -18.89
N GLY A 80 3.49 22.44 -18.74
CA GLY A 80 4.52 22.76 -17.77
C GLY A 80 5.60 21.67 -17.68
N SER A 81 6.45 21.76 -16.67
CA SER A 81 7.50 20.78 -16.42
C SER A 81 6.95 19.53 -15.72
N LEU A 82 7.57 18.37 -15.98
CA LEU A 82 7.12 17.09 -15.39
C LEU A 82 7.96 16.70 -14.19
N THR A 83 7.29 16.13 -13.19
CA THR A 83 7.93 15.53 -12.01
C THR A 83 7.22 14.23 -11.62
N SER A 84 7.87 13.43 -10.76
CA SER A 84 7.32 12.15 -10.26
C SER A 84 6.84 11.23 -11.39
N MET A 85 7.62 11.15 -12.46
CA MET A 85 7.32 10.30 -13.62
C MET A 85 7.56 8.84 -13.28
N LYS A 86 6.54 7.99 -13.48
CA LYS A 86 6.59 6.55 -13.29
C LYS A 86 5.95 5.85 -14.47
N VAL A 87 6.59 4.78 -14.94
CA VAL A 87 6.04 3.91 -15.99
C VAL A 87 6.30 2.47 -15.59
N ASP A 88 5.22 1.73 -15.36
CA ASP A 88 5.29 0.30 -15.03
C ASP A 88 4.78 -0.52 -16.21
N ASN A 89 5.48 -1.61 -16.54
CA ASN A 89 5.04 -2.56 -17.55
C ASN A 89 4.09 -3.59 -16.94
N MET A 90 2.79 -3.37 -17.06
CA MET A 90 1.75 -4.23 -16.49
C MET A 90 1.77 -5.68 -17.00
N ARG A 91 2.33 -5.92 -18.20
CA ARG A 91 2.51 -7.28 -18.71
C ARG A 91 3.64 -8.02 -18.01
N GLU A 92 4.70 -7.32 -17.63
CA GLU A 92 5.80 -7.90 -16.84
C GLU A 92 5.35 -8.13 -15.41
N GLU A 93 4.70 -7.15 -14.77
CA GLU A 93 4.12 -7.32 -13.44
C GLU A 93 3.15 -8.52 -13.40
N HIS A 94 2.28 -8.67 -14.41
CA HIS A 94 1.38 -9.80 -14.47
C HIS A 94 2.12 -11.14 -14.60
N LYS A 95 3.20 -11.20 -15.39
CA LYS A 95 4.03 -12.41 -15.52
C LYS A 95 4.72 -12.73 -14.20
N GLU A 96 5.31 -11.74 -13.55
CA GLU A 96 5.95 -11.90 -12.25
C GLU A 96 4.96 -12.39 -11.19
N LYS A 97 3.74 -11.81 -11.14
CA LYS A 97 2.67 -12.25 -10.24
C LYS A 97 2.27 -13.71 -10.46
N VAL A 98 2.07 -14.12 -11.71
CA VAL A 98 1.70 -15.51 -12.02
C VAL A 98 2.84 -16.48 -11.69
N ILE A 99 4.10 -16.11 -11.94
CA ILE A 99 5.27 -16.91 -11.56
C ILE A 99 5.35 -17.03 -10.03
N HIS A 100 5.22 -15.92 -9.31
CA HIS A 100 5.20 -15.93 -7.85
C HIS A 100 4.05 -16.74 -7.27
N GLU A 101 2.84 -16.68 -7.86
CA GLU A 101 1.72 -17.54 -7.44
C GLU A 101 1.99 -19.02 -7.68
N GLN A 102 2.61 -19.39 -8.81
CA GLN A 102 2.98 -20.77 -9.09
C GLN A 102 4.09 -21.26 -8.15
N ASP A 103 5.08 -20.43 -7.86
CA ASP A 103 6.14 -20.76 -6.92
C ASP A 103 5.61 -20.84 -5.48
N ARG A 104 4.65 -19.96 -5.10
CA ARG A 104 3.94 -20.03 -3.82
C ARG A 104 3.10 -21.31 -3.70
N LYS A 105 2.36 -21.71 -4.74
CA LYS A 105 1.62 -22.98 -4.72
C LYS A 105 2.53 -24.17 -4.58
N LYS A 106 3.69 -24.19 -5.27
CA LYS A 106 4.68 -25.25 -5.12
C LYS A 106 5.36 -25.24 -3.76
N ALA A 107 5.63 -24.07 -3.18
CA ALA A 107 6.19 -23.94 -1.84
C ALA A 107 5.14 -24.38 -0.79
N ALA A 108 3.88 -23.97 -0.92
CA ALA A 108 2.80 -24.39 -0.05
C ALA A 108 2.53 -25.90 -0.12
N GLU A 109 2.62 -26.52 -1.30
CA GLU A 109 2.53 -27.99 -1.44
C GLU A 109 3.72 -28.73 -0.80
N GLN A 110 4.92 -28.10 -0.75
CA GLN A 110 6.08 -28.63 -0.06
C GLN A 110 6.06 -28.37 1.46
N GLU A 111 5.45 -27.30 1.91
CA GLU A 111 5.24 -26.99 3.33
C GLU A 111 4.04 -27.77 3.91
N ALA A 112 2.98 -28.02 3.16
CA ALA A 112 1.88 -28.90 3.57
C ALA A 112 2.33 -30.34 3.85
N ALA A 113 3.50 -30.73 3.37
CA ALA A 113 4.15 -32.01 3.71
C ALA A 113 4.89 -31.98 5.07
N LYS A 114 4.94 -30.80 5.75
CA LYS A 114 5.42 -30.62 7.14
C LYS A 114 4.34 -29.89 7.92
N GLU A 115 3.24 -30.56 8.22
CA GLU A 115 2.16 -30.01 9.07
C GLU A 115 2.69 -29.73 10.48
N GLU A 116 3.20 -28.53 10.71
CA GLU A 116 3.16 -27.95 12.04
C GLU A 116 1.70 -27.55 12.32
N PRO A 117 1.15 -27.88 13.50
CA PRO A 117 -0.23 -27.53 13.83
C PRO A 117 -0.40 -25.99 13.76
N LYS A 118 -1.50 -25.54 13.14
CA LYS A 118 -1.81 -24.09 13.08
C LYS A 118 -1.87 -23.51 14.49
N LYS A 119 -1.26 -22.33 14.68
CA LYS A 119 -1.42 -21.57 15.94
C LYS A 119 -2.87 -21.09 16.04
N PRO A 120 -3.45 -20.96 17.24
CA PRO A 120 -4.79 -20.37 17.39
C PRO A 120 -4.84 -18.93 16.86
N PHE A 121 -3.79 -18.15 17.13
CA PHE A 121 -3.69 -16.73 16.77
C PHE A 121 -2.35 -16.41 16.11
N GLY A 122 -2.39 -15.48 15.19
CA GLY A 122 -1.21 -14.89 14.55
C GLY A 122 -1.40 -13.39 14.31
N PHE A 123 -0.31 -12.69 14.06
CA PHE A 123 -0.29 -11.23 14.01
C PHE A 123 0.47 -10.72 12.79
N VAL A 124 -0.14 -9.75 12.10
CA VAL A 124 0.47 -8.99 11.02
C VAL A 124 0.43 -7.51 11.37
N ALA A 125 1.55 -6.80 11.28
CA ALA A 125 1.58 -5.38 11.56
C ALA A 125 2.29 -4.59 10.45
N VAL A 126 1.78 -3.41 10.14
CA VAL A 126 2.50 -2.43 9.31
C VAL A 126 3.42 -1.63 10.22
N SER A 127 4.70 -1.53 9.84
CA SER A 127 5.71 -0.81 10.61
C SER A 127 6.78 -0.20 9.72
N VAL A 128 7.58 0.72 10.25
CA VAL A 128 8.66 1.42 9.54
C VAL A 128 9.90 1.54 10.42
N GLY A 129 11.02 1.08 9.87
CA GLY A 129 12.33 1.15 10.52
C GLY A 129 12.62 0.02 11.50
N GLU A 130 13.90 -0.39 11.55
CA GLU A 130 14.36 -1.58 12.27
C GLU A 130 13.95 -1.60 13.75
N GLY A 131 14.09 -0.48 14.47
CA GLY A 131 13.79 -0.43 15.90
C GLY A 131 12.32 -0.68 16.23
N LEU A 132 11.38 -0.18 15.40
CA LEU A 132 9.95 -0.46 15.57
C LEU A 132 9.61 -1.88 15.14
N ASN A 133 10.24 -2.38 14.08
CA ASN A 133 10.10 -3.75 13.64
C ASN A 133 10.53 -4.74 14.73
N ASP A 134 11.62 -4.45 15.43
CA ASP A 134 12.09 -5.30 16.52
C ASP A 134 11.11 -5.29 17.71
N ILE A 135 10.56 -4.13 18.07
CA ILE A 135 9.51 -4.05 19.11
C ILE A 135 8.30 -4.92 18.72
N PHE A 136 7.82 -4.86 17.48
CA PHE A 136 6.70 -5.68 17.05
C PHE A 136 7.02 -7.17 17.05
N LYS A 137 8.24 -7.57 16.67
CA LYS A 137 8.68 -8.96 16.77
C LYS A 137 8.74 -9.43 18.22
N ASP A 138 9.26 -8.63 19.13
CA ASP A 138 9.33 -8.94 20.55
C ASP A 138 7.92 -9.07 21.18
N LEU A 139 6.93 -8.37 20.63
CA LEU A 139 5.52 -8.50 21.00
C LEU A 139 4.82 -9.69 20.32
N GLY A 140 5.53 -10.49 19.55
CA GLY A 140 5.01 -11.71 18.94
C GLY A 140 4.37 -11.56 17.57
N VAL A 141 4.62 -10.43 16.85
CA VAL A 141 4.14 -10.27 15.47
C VAL A 141 4.86 -11.25 14.55
N ASP A 142 4.09 -12.10 13.86
CA ASP A 142 4.60 -13.14 12.98
C ASP A 142 5.13 -12.57 11.66
N HIS A 143 4.46 -11.53 11.12
CA HIS A 143 4.87 -10.90 9.88
C HIS A 143 4.73 -9.38 9.92
N ILE A 144 5.78 -8.69 9.49
CA ILE A 144 5.81 -7.22 9.43
C ILE A 144 5.79 -6.80 7.97
N ILE A 145 4.89 -5.88 7.65
CA ILE A 145 4.83 -5.23 6.34
C ILE A 145 5.55 -3.89 6.47
N GLU A 146 6.61 -3.69 5.70
CA GLU A 146 7.28 -2.39 5.68
C GLU A 146 6.39 -1.36 4.98
N GLY A 147 6.09 -0.29 5.70
CA GLY A 147 5.27 0.79 5.19
C GLY A 147 5.10 1.88 6.23
N GLY A 148 4.90 3.10 5.79
CA GLY A 148 4.73 4.25 6.64
C GLY A 148 3.76 5.26 6.04
N GLN A 149 3.72 6.48 6.57
CA GLN A 149 2.78 7.52 6.13
C GLN A 149 2.97 7.95 4.67
N THR A 150 4.15 7.69 4.09
CA THR A 150 4.49 8.04 2.71
C THR A 150 4.51 6.84 1.75
N MET A 151 4.53 5.60 2.29
CA MET A 151 4.49 4.36 1.53
C MET A 151 3.42 3.45 2.14
N ASN A 152 2.19 3.56 1.63
CA ASN A 152 1.12 2.68 2.04
C ASN A 152 1.30 1.31 1.35
N PRO A 153 1.33 0.20 2.10
CA PRO A 153 1.31 -1.12 1.50
C PRO A 153 0.04 -1.31 0.69
N SER A 154 0.13 -2.05 -0.39
CA SER A 154 -1.02 -2.43 -1.19
C SER A 154 -1.88 -3.46 -0.46
N THR A 155 -3.13 -3.63 -0.89
CA THR A 155 -3.98 -4.73 -0.39
C THR A 155 -3.33 -6.10 -0.63
N GLU A 156 -2.58 -6.24 -1.72
CA GLU A 156 -1.88 -7.46 -2.08
C GLU A 156 -0.74 -7.78 -1.10
N ASP A 157 0.03 -6.76 -0.69
CA ASP A 157 1.09 -6.93 0.33
C ASP A 157 0.51 -7.43 1.66
N VAL A 158 -0.67 -6.93 2.02
CA VAL A 158 -1.35 -7.38 3.25
C VAL A 158 -1.87 -8.79 3.13
N LEU A 159 -2.47 -9.17 2.00
CA LEU A 159 -2.94 -10.53 1.75
C LEU A 159 -1.77 -11.52 1.70
N ASP A 160 -0.66 -11.13 1.07
CA ASP A 160 0.56 -11.94 1.04
C ASP A 160 1.12 -12.17 2.46
N ALA A 161 1.16 -11.12 3.28
CA ALA A 161 1.59 -11.22 4.67
C ALA A 161 0.68 -12.17 5.49
N ILE A 162 -0.64 -12.03 5.36
CA ILE A 162 -1.62 -12.90 6.03
C ILE A 162 -1.43 -14.36 5.62
N SER A 163 -1.19 -14.62 4.34
CA SER A 163 -1.01 -15.98 3.81
C SER A 163 0.18 -16.70 4.43
N LYS A 164 1.23 -15.97 4.79
CA LYS A 164 2.48 -16.50 5.38
C LYS A 164 2.35 -16.85 6.87
N VAL A 165 1.31 -16.38 7.54
CA VAL A 165 1.11 -16.66 8.96
C VAL A 165 0.34 -17.98 9.14
N ASN A 166 0.94 -19.00 9.77
CA ASN A 166 0.32 -20.30 10.01
C ASN A 166 -0.56 -20.26 11.28
N ALA A 167 -1.74 -19.60 11.18
CA ALA A 167 -2.69 -19.46 12.28
C ALA A 167 -4.13 -19.62 11.79
N GLU A 168 -5.04 -19.98 12.72
CA GLU A 168 -6.48 -20.06 12.47
C GLU A 168 -7.12 -18.68 12.38
N THR A 169 -6.74 -17.78 13.30
CA THR A 169 -7.16 -16.38 13.33
C THR A 169 -5.94 -15.47 13.19
N VAL A 170 -5.98 -14.50 12.29
CA VAL A 170 -4.92 -13.51 12.07
C VAL A 170 -5.43 -12.11 12.37
N PHE A 171 -4.81 -11.47 13.36
CA PHE A 171 -5.04 -10.06 13.68
C PHE A 171 -4.12 -9.18 12.83
N VAL A 172 -4.69 -8.15 12.20
CA VAL A 172 -3.95 -7.22 11.35
C VAL A 172 -3.98 -5.83 11.95
N PHE A 173 -2.80 -5.22 12.12
CA PHE A 173 -2.60 -3.88 12.66
C PHE A 173 -2.08 -2.94 11.56
N PRO A 174 -2.95 -2.15 10.90
CA PRO A 174 -2.55 -1.26 9.82
C PRO A 174 -1.61 -0.13 10.26
N ASN A 175 -1.76 0.36 11.50
CA ASN A 175 -0.97 1.44 12.10
C ASN A 175 -0.92 2.72 11.24
N ASN A 176 -1.90 2.89 10.35
CA ASN A 176 -2.00 3.99 9.42
C ASN A 176 -3.46 4.25 9.05
N LYS A 177 -3.90 5.50 9.19
CA LYS A 177 -5.28 5.93 8.88
C LYS A 177 -5.66 5.81 7.40
N ASN A 178 -4.67 5.74 6.50
CA ASN A 178 -4.89 5.66 5.07
C ASN A 178 -5.06 4.22 4.56
N ILE A 179 -4.77 3.21 5.39
CA ILE A 179 -4.93 1.81 5.04
C ILE A 179 -6.35 1.38 5.44
N ILE A 180 -7.26 1.38 4.47
CA ILE A 180 -8.61 0.85 4.65
C ILE A 180 -8.59 -0.60 4.18
N LEU A 181 -8.46 -1.51 5.14
CA LEU A 181 -8.61 -2.93 4.88
C LEU A 181 -10.08 -3.30 5.04
N ALA A 182 -10.76 -3.54 3.94
CA ALA A 182 -12.00 -4.30 3.99
C ALA A 182 -11.63 -5.74 4.36
N ALA A 183 -12.08 -6.20 5.52
CA ALA A 183 -11.91 -7.59 5.93
C ALA A 183 -12.49 -8.51 4.84
N LYS A 184 -11.63 -9.11 4.02
CA LYS A 184 -11.99 -10.22 3.14
C LYS A 184 -11.57 -11.48 3.88
N ILE A 185 -12.56 -12.27 4.19
CA ILE A 185 -12.40 -13.63 4.70
C ILE A 185 -11.72 -14.42 3.58
N GLU A 186 -10.48 -14.85 3.78
CA GLU A 186 -9.93 -15.98 3.03
C GLU A 186 -10.69 -17.23 3.51
N GLU A 187 -11.07 -18.12 2.60
CA GLU A 187 -11.93 -19.30 2.92
C GLU A 187 -11.33 -20.22 4.01
N GLU A 188 -10.06 -20.06 4.37
CA GLU A 188 -9.34 -20.93 5.30
C GLU A 188 -8.88 -20.27 6.61
N LYS A 189 -8.95 -18.94 6.76
CA LYS A 189 -8.47 -18.20 7.93
C LYS A 189 -9.46 -17.10 8.32
N GLN A 190 -9.69 -16.94 9.61
CA GLN A 190 -10.39 -15.77 10.13
C GLN A 190 -9.42 -14.58 10.18
N VAL A 191 -9.74 -13.50 9.46
CA VAL A 191 -8.94 -12.27 9.49
C VAL A 191 -9.67 -11.17 10.21
N ILE A 192 -9.06 -10.62 11.26
CA ILE A 192 -9.61 -9.55 12.08
C ILE A 192 -8.69 -8.34 11.98
N VAL A 193 -9.22 -7.23 11.46
CA VAL A 193 -8.47 -5.97 11.36
C VAL A 193 -8.75 -5.13 12.61
N ILE A 194 -7.71 -4.84 13.38
CA ILE A 194 -7.78 -3.89 14.49
C ILE A 194 -7.52 -2.49 13.95
N PRO A 195 -8.44 -1.51 14.08
CA PRO A 195 -8.40 -0.25 13.36
C PRO A 195 -7.36 0.74 13.95
N THR A 196 -6.12 0.28 14.07
CA THR A 196 -5.00 1.09 14.56
C THR A 196 -4.57 2.11 13.50
N LYS A 197 -4.44 3.36 13.89
CA LYS A 197 -4.06 4.47 13.02
C LYS A 197 -2.60 4.89 13.21
N THR A 198 -2.00 4.48 14.30
CA THR A 198 -0.63 4.85 14.70
C THR A 198 0.12 3.68 15.31
N ILE A 199 1.44 3.72 15.25
CA ILE A 199 2.32 2.71 15.87
C ILE A 199 2.03 2.53 17.38
N PRO A 200 1.90 3.61 18.20
CA PRO A 200 1.55 3.44 19.62
C PRO A 200 0.22 2.71 19.84
N GLN A 201 -0.78 2.95 18.98
CA GLN A 201 -2.05 2.19 19.05
C GLN A 201 -1.85 0.70 18.77
N GLY A 202 -1.03 0.36 17.75
CA GLY A 202 -0.71 -1.04 17.45
C GLY A 202 0.00 -1.74 18.60
N ILE A 203 0.96 -1.08 19.23
CA ILE A 203 1.67 -1.60 20.40
C ILE A 203 0.72 -1.80 21.57
N SER A 204 -0.14 -0.82 21.89
CA SER A 204 -1.12 -0.95 22.98
C SER A 204 -2.12 -2.07 22.76
N ALA A 205 -2.59 -2.23 21.52
CA ALA A 205 -3.48 -3.33 21.16
C ALA A 205 -2.80 -4.69 21.37
N LEU A 206 -1.56 -4.87 20.90
CA LEU A 206 -0.82 -6.12 21.10
C LEU A 206 -0.56 -6.44 22.57
N ILE A 207 -0.26 -5.45 23.40
CA ILE A 207 -0.05 -5.65 24.84
C ILE A 207 -1.34 -6.08 25.54
N SER A 208 -2.52 -5.73 25.02
CA SER A 208 -3.81 -6.11 25.59
C SER A 208 -4.29 -7.51 25.16
N PHE A 209 -3.54 -8.20 24.30
CA PHE A 209 -3.87 -9.54 23.84
C PHE A 209 -3.79 -10.57 24.98
N ASP A 210 -4.80 -11.44 25.04
CA ASP A 210 -4.88 -12.56 25.98
C ASP A 210 -5.00 -13.88 25.18
N GLU A 211 -3.98 -14.72 25.24
CA GLU A 211 -3.94 -15.99 24.52
C GLU A 211 -5.03 -16.99 24.98
N THR A 212 -5.62 -16.78 26.16
CA THR A 212 -6.67 -17.62 26.71
C THR A 212 -8.08 -17.17 26.33
N ALA A 213 -8.22 -15.98 25.79
CA ALA A 213 -9.51 -15.40 25.39
C ALA A 213 -9.91 -15.81 23.95
N THR A 214 -11.19 -15.62 23.61
CA THR A 214 -11.66 -15.84 22.24
C THR A 214 -11.19 -14.73 21.29
N ALA A 215 -11.29 -14.97 19.99
CA ALA A 215 -10.95 -13.98 18.99
C ALA A 215 -11.77 -12.68 19.13
N GLU A 216 -13.08 -12.81 19.42
CA GLU A 216 -13.98 -11.67 19.60
C GLU A 216 -13.66 -10.89 20.89
N ALA A 217 -13.31 -11.60 21.98
CA ALA A 217 -12.93 -10.94 23.23
C ALA A 217 -11.60 -10.20 23.08
N ASN A 218 -10.63 -10.79 22.38
CA ASN A 218 -9.37 -10.13 22.03
C ASN A 218 -9.59 -8.91 21.13
N GLN A 219 -10.43 -9.03 20.09
CA GLN A 219 -10.78 -7.89 19.24
C GLN A 219 -11.33 -6.74 20.09
N ALA A 220 -12.32 -7.01 20.94
CA ALA A 220 -12.93 -5.98 21.77
C ALA A 220 -11.92 -5.34 22.74
N GLY A 221 -11.07 -6.16 23.40
CA GLY A 221 -10.02 -5.67 24.30
C GLY A 221 -8.98 -4.81 23.59
N MET A 222 -8.54 -5.20 22.40
CA MET A 222 -7.62 -4.46 21.58
C MET A 222 -8.23 -3.13 21.09
N GLU A 223 -9.50 -3.15 20.63
CA GLU A 223 -10.22 -1.96 20.21
C GLU A 223 -10.47 -0.99 21.38
N ASP A 224 -10.71 -1.47 22.60
CA ASP A 224 -10.77 -0.63 23.79
C ASP A 224 -9.42 -0.02 24.14
N ALA A 225 -8.35 -0.82 24.10
CA ALA A 225 -6.99 -0.37 24.40
C ALA A 225 -6.54 0.78 23.49
N ILE A 226 -6.86 0.76 22.20
CA ILE A 226 -6.48 1.84 21.27
C ILE A 226 -7.19 3.16 21.54
N THR A 227 -8.38 3.13 22.17
CA THR A 227 -9.13 4.36 22.48
C THR A 227 -8.44 5.21 23.56
N ALA A 228 -7.68 4.58 24.44
CA ALA A 228 -6.94 5.25 25.52
C ALA A 228 -5.60 5.89 25.02
N VAL A 229 -5.17 5.55 23.80
CA VAL A 229 -3.88 6.02 23.27
C VAL A 229 -4.04 7.39 22.63
N LYS A 230 -3.29 8.37 23.13
CA LYS A 230 -3.08 9.65 22.46
C LYS A 230 -1.77 9.58 21.68
N SER A 231 -1.84 9.90 20.40
CA SER A 231 -0.68 9.88 19.51
C SER A 231 -0.37 11.28 19.01
N GLY A 232 0.89 11.68 19.11
CA GLY A 232 1.41 12.91 18.52
C GLY A 232 2.54 12.58 17.53
N GLN A 233 2.72 13.43 16.55
CA GLN A 233 3.78 13.32 15.55
C GLN A 233 4.53 14.62 15.45
N VAL A 234 5.86 14.55 15.35
CA VAL A 234 6.70 15.69 15.03
C VAL A 234 7.25 15.52 13.62
N THR A 235 7.09 16.54 12.81
CA THR A 235 7.60 16.59 11.43
C THR A 235 8.24 17.96 11.17
N TYR A 236 8.73 18.17 9.97
CA TYR A 236 9.25 19.48 9.55
C TYR A 236 8.67 19.88 8.20
N ALA A 237 8.53 21.18 7.98
CA ALA A 237 8.04 21.73 6.74
C ALA A 237 9.06 21.54 5.62
N VAL A 238 8.66 20.91 4.53
CA VAL A 238 9.48 20.72 3.32
C VAL A 238 9.35 21.89 2.34
N ARG A 239 8.38 22.77 2.57
CA ARG A 239 8.12 24.00 1.78
C ARG A 239 7.49 25.06 2.67
N ASP A 240 7.58 26.32 2.25
CA ASP A 240 6.86 27.42 2.89
C ASP A 240 5.35 27.22 2.69
N THR A 241 4.58 27.36 3.76
CA THR A 241 3.12 27.19 3.75
C THR A 241 2.46 28.02 4.85
N SER A 242 1.14 28.02 4.88
CA SER A 242 0.38 28.62 5.98
C SER A 242 -0.70 27.66 6.44
N ILE A 243 -0.78 27.42 7.76
CA ILE A 243 -1.80 26.58 8.38
C ILE A 243 -2.45 27.40 9.48
N ASP A 244 -3.78 27.51 9.45
CA ASP A 244 -4.59 28.27 10.41
C ASP A 244 -4.10 29.73 10.60
N GLY A 245 -3.65 30.37 9.52
CA GLY A 245 -3.15 31.76 9.53
C GLY A 245 -1.76 31.94 10.11
N LYS A 246 -1.03 30.86 10.40
CA LYS A 246 0.38 30.88 10.82
C LYS A 246 1.27 30.61 9.63
N GLU A 247 2.21 31.49 9.36
CA GLU A 247 3.26 31.25 8.37
C GLU A 247 4.21 30.18 8.90
N ILE A 248 4.49 29.18 8.06
CA ILE A 248 5.43 28.09 8.34
C ILE A 248 6.46 28.11 7.22
N LYS A 249 7.73 28.18 7.60
CA LYS A 249 8.84 28.21 6.65
C LYS A 249 9.46 26.83 6.48
N THR A 250 10.07 26.60 5.35
CA THR A 250 10.85 25.40 5.08
C THR A 250 11.86 25.14 6.19
N GLY A 251 11.81 23.95 6.79
CA GLY A 251 12.65 23.54 7.92
C GLY A 251 12.04 23.77 9.30
N ASP A 252 10.92 24.48 9.42
CA ASP A 252 10.23 24.65 10.70
C ASP A 252 9.68 23.29 11.20
N TYR A 253 9.85 23.02 12.48
CA TYR A 253 9.28 21.84 13.12
C TYR A 253 7.80 22.04 13.45
N MET A 254 7.02 21.03 13.16
CA MET A 254 5.58 21.02 13.42
C MET A 254 5.21 19.84 14.30
N GLY A 255 4.43 20.10 15.36
CA GLY A 255 3.74 19.07 16.12
C GLY A 255 2.34 18.86 15.57
N ILE A 256 1.96 17.60 15.35
CA ILE A 256 0.61 17.18 14.96
C ILE A 256 0.08 16.34 16.11
N ASP A 257 -1.06 16.74 16.67
CA ASP A 257 -1.72 16.05 17.77
C ASP A 257 -2.95 15.30 17.27
N ASP A 258 -3.32 14.22 17.97
CA ASP A 258 -4.46 13.35 17.64
C ASP A 258 -4.49 12.85 16.18
N VAL A 259 -3.41 12.18 15.77
CA VAL A 259 -3.24 11.64 14.42
C VAL A 259 -4.08 10.37 14.24
#